data_17eb31ee19598b88c1da13f8d2fc107b
#
_entry.id   17eb31ee19598b88c1da13f8d2fc107b
#
_cell.length_a   1.000
_cell.length_b   1.000
_cell.length_c   1.000
_cell.angle_alpha   90.00
_cell.angle_beta   90.00
_cell.angle_gamma   90.00
#
_symmetry.space_group_name_H-M   'P 1'
#
loop_
_entity.id
_entity.type
_entity.pdbx_description
1 polymer ?
#
loop_
_entity_poly.entity_id
_entity_poly.type
_entity_poly.pdbx_seq_one_letter_code
_entity_poly.pdbx_strand_id
1 'polypeptide(L)'
;MAEKKLEDYPEVFTDIVNTLLFSDSSIRLDENKIVDGPTESIYKAEEQDKEQRRDTFKYYDIGGGALFCVAAYGIENRSTIDNVMPVRIMNYDASAYKSQVFDIKSSSKQTNQKRKRIYPVITIVLNFSEKEWKTSRSLHDMMALPSDLAKYVQDYKINVFDIAFLEDEVIEKFTSDFKAVARFFKDKRLRLKANNTIEIKHPEEIAALFSVFTGDKGYRNAVPEIIKKKEKGEVITVCTYTETIRDSGKIEMLFELVESGDISPERACEKLGITLNELEKKMKDANFQFPRHYK
;
A
#
# COMPACT_ATOMS: atom_id res chain seq x y z
N MET A 1 -13.25 -2.14 12.81
CA MET A 1 -13.31 -1.93 11.34
C MET A 1 -11.91 -2.13 10.82
N ALA A 2 -11.72 -2.89 9.74
CA ALA A 2 -10.41 -2.97 9.09
C ALA A 2 -10.02 -1.57 8.60
N GLU A 3 -8.75 -1.19 8.79
CA GLU A 3 -8.21 0.07 8.29
C GLU A 3 -8.28 0.05 6.75
N LYS A 4 -8.85 1.10 6.13
CA LYS A 4 -8.96 1.19 4.67
C LYS A 4 -7.56 1.41 4.09
N LYS A 5 -7.23 0.68 3.02
CA LYS A 5 -5.96 0.82 2.32
C LYS A 5 -6.10 1.75 1.13
N LEU A 6 -4.99 2.33 0.68
CA LEU A 6 -5.00 3.24 -0.46
C LEU A 6 -5.54 2.56 -1.73
N GLU A 7 -5.20 1.29 -1.93
CA GLU A 7 -5.64 0.48 -3.07
C GLU A 7 -7.13 0.05 -3.00
N ASP A 8 -7.81 0.32 -1.89
CA ASP A 8 -9.26 0.07 -1.79
C ASP A 8 -10.07 1.11 -2.55
N TYR A 9 -9.50 2.30 -2.80
CA TYR A 9 -10.13 3.33 -3.60
C TYR A 9 -10.17 2.94 -5.08
N PRO A 10 -11.36 2.91 -5.73
CA PRO A 10 -11.48 2.48 -7.13
C PRO A 10 -10.59 3.25 -8.09
N GLU A 11 -10.49 4.58 -7.92
CA GLU A 11 -9.66 5.45 -8.76
C GLU A 11 -8.17 5.15 -8.61
N VAL A 12 -7.70 4.83 -7.39
CA VAL A 12 -6.30 4.48 -7.16
C VAL A 12 -6.00 3.09 -7.73
N PHE A 13 -6.87 2.12 -7.48
CA PHE A 13 -6.70 0.77 -7.99
C PHE A 13 -6.69 0.73 -9.52
N THR A 14 -7.66 1.41 -10.17
CA THR A 14 -7.73 1.47 -11.65
C THR A 14 -6.52 2.14 -12.24
N ASP A 15 -6.03 3.21 -11.61
CA ASP A 15 -4.86 3.94 -12.07
C ASP A 15 -3.60 3.06 -12.02
N ILE A 16 -3.39 2.31 -10.92
CA ILE A 16 -2.29 1.35 -10.78
C ILE A 16 -2.35 0.30 -11.91
N VAL A 17 -3.51 -0.34 -12.07
CA VAL A 17 -3.67 -1.43 -13.04
C VAL A 17 -3.55 -0.92 -14.48
N ASN A 18 -4.17 0.21 -14.81
CA ASN A 18 -4.11 0.82 -16.14
C ASN A 18 -2.68 1.24 -16.50
N THR A 19 -1.93 1.79 -15.54
CA THR A 19 -0.58 2.29 -15.78
C THR A 19 0.45 1.16 -15.83
N LEU A 20 0.38 0.19 -14.92
CA LEU A 20 1.40 -0.85 -14.81
C LEU A 20 1.14 -2.06 -15.72
N LEU A 21 -0.13 -2.47 -15.85
CA LEU A 21 -0.47 -3.71 -16.55
C LEU A 21 -1.01 -3.46 -17.97
N PHE A 22 -1.78 -2.39 -18.16
CA PHE A 22 -2.50 -2.13 -19.40
C PHE A 22 -1.99 -0.89 -20.17
N SER A 23 -0.76 -0.39 -19.88
CA SER A 23 -0.20 0.78 -20.56
C SER A 23 -0.22 0.65 -22.09
N ASP A 24 0.07 -0.54 -22.60
CA ASP A 24 0.18 -0.84 -24.02
C ASP A 24 -1.03 -1.65 -24.56
N SER A 25 -2.12 -1.69 -23.79
CA SER A 25 -3.34 -2.41 -24.14
C SER A 25 -4.47 -1.45 -24.52
N SER A 26 -5.42 -1.95 -25.35
CA SER A 26 -6.70 -1.28 -25.55
C SER A 26 -7.64 -1.39 -24.37
N ILE A 27 -7.34 -2.26 -23.40
CA ILE A 27 -8.11 -2.41 -22.17
C ILE A 27 -7.80 -1.23 -21.27
N ARG A 28 -8.85 -0.57 -20.77
CA ARG A 28 -8.78 0.44 -19.74
C ARG A 28 -9.88 0.17 -18.72
N LEU A 29 -9.47 0.08 -17.45
CA LEU A 29 -10.43 -0.03 -16.35
C LEU A 29 -11.09 1.33 -16.10
N ASP A 30 -12.39 1.29 -15.88
CA ASP A 30 -13.21 2.43 -15.47
C ASP A 30 -13.55 2.22 -13.99
N GLU A 31 -13.21 3.19 -13.14
CA GLU A 31 -13.41 3.13 -11.70
C GLU A 31 -14.86 2.88 -11.29
N ASN A 32 -15.83 3.33 -12.14
CA ASN A 32 -17.25 3.15 -11.89
C ASN A 32 -17.75 1.71 -12.15
N LYS A 33 -16.93 0.86 -12.76
CA LYS A 33 -17.26 -0.53 -13.10
C LYS A 33 -16.52 -1.55 -12.22
N ILE A 34 -15.79 -1.07 -11.22
CA ILE A 34 -15.09 -1.92 -10.28
C ILE A 34 -16.01 -2.28 -9.12
N VAL A 35 -15.99 -3.55 -8.73
CA VAL A 35 -16.70 -4.07 -7.57
C VAL A 35 -15.71 -4.81 -6.68
N ASP A 36 -15.78 -4.55 -5.38
CA ASP A 36 -14.94 -5.24 -4.41
C ASP A 36 -15.23 -6.73 -4.39
N GLY A 37 -14.17 -7.52 -4.37
CA GLY A 37 -14.20 -8.95 -4.20
C GLY A 37 -13.69 -9.38 -2.81
N PRO A 38 -13.87 -10.66 -2.45
CA PRO A 38 -13.35 -11.17 -1.19
C PRO A 38 -11.83 -11.20 -1.19
N THR A 39 -11.21 -10.48 -0.26
CA THR A 39 -9.76 -10.49 -0.05
C THR A 39 -9.28 -11.73 0.70
N GLU A 40 -10.19 -12.37 1.43
CA GLU A 40 -9.93 -13.59 2.22
C GLU A 40 -10.43 -14.82 1.48
N SER A 41 -9.55 -15.81 1.30
CA SER A 41 -9.96 -17.16 0.91
C SER A 41 -9.68 -18.11 2.04
N ILE A 42 -10.75 -18.71 2.60
CA ILE A 42 -10.65 -19.75 3.62
C ILE A 42 -10.32 -21.05 2.91
N TYR A 43 -9.09 -21.49 3.02
CA TYR A 43 -8.69 -22.82 2.58
C TYR A 43 -8.81 -23.76 3.78
N LYS A 44 -9.82 -24.62 3.77
CA LYS A 44 -9.89 -25.79 4.66
C LYS A 44 -8.95 -26.86 4.13
N ALA A 45 -7.69 -26.79 4.51
CA ALA A 45 -6.83 -27.96 4.50
C ALA A 45 -7.15 -28.75 5.78
N GLU A 46 -7.24 -30.06 5.66
CA GLU A 46 -7.43 -30.96 6.78
C GLU A 46 -6.46 -30.58 7.91
N GLU A 47 -7.01 -30.14 9.07
CA GLU A 47 -6.38 -29.80 10.34
C GLU A 47 -5.80 -28.40 10.61
N GLN A 48 -5.68 -27.47 9.68
CA GLN A 48 -5.36 -26.07 10.03
C GLN A 48 -6.01 -25.11 9.04
N ASP A 49 -6.89 -24.24 9.52
CA ASP A 49 -7.42 -23.10 8.78
C ASP A 49 -6.25 -22.10 8.51
N LYS A 50 -5.61 -22.20 7.34
CA LYS A 50 -4.66 -21.21 6.88
C LYS A 50 -5.42 -20.12 6.15
N GLU A 51 -5.61 -19.01 6.85
CA GLU A 51 -6.15 -17.78 6.28
C GLU A 51 -5.14 -17.21 5.26
N GLN A 52 -5.56 -17.11 4.00
CA GLN A 52 -4.78 -16.48 2.95
C GLN A 52 -5.39 -15.12 2.64
N ARG A 53 -4.62 -14.05 2.82
CA ARG A 53 -5.07 -12.69 2.57
C ARG A 53 -4.34 -12.10 1.38
N ARG A 54 -5.11 -11.47 0.50
CA ARG A 54 -4.63 -10.52 -0.51
C ARG A 54 -4.84 -9.11 0.03
N ASP A 55 -4.02 -8.17 -0.42
CA ASP A 55 -4.21 -6.78 -0.03
C ASP A 55 -5.49 -6.23 -0.62
N THR A 56 -5.73 -6.45 -1.92
CA THR A 56 -6.93 -5.99 -2.61
C THR A 56 -7.33 -7.00 -3.68
N PHE A 57 -8.64 -7.19 -3.85
CA PHE A 57 -9.21 -8.05 -4.89
C PHE A 57 -10.48 -7.42 -5.46
N LYS A 58 -10.52 -7.17 -6.76
CA LYS A 58 -11.63 -6.50 -7.41
C LYS A 58 -12.08 -7.22 -8.67
N TYR A 59 -13.39 -7.16 -8.92
CA TYR A 59 -14.02 -7.62 -10.16
C TYR A 59 -14.20 -6.44 -11.10
N TYR A 60 -14.01 -6.69 -12.39
CA TYR A 60 -14.25 -5.72 -13.45
C TYR A 60 -15.12 -6.30 -14.55
N ASP A 61 -16.19 -5.58 -14.93
CA ASP A 61 -17.06 -5.95 -16.04
C ASP A 61 -16.63 -5.21 -17.32
N ILE A 62 -16.12 -5.99 -18.29
CA ILE A 62 -15.73 -5.44 -19.62
C ILE A 62 -16.97 -5.13 -20.46
N GLY A 63 -18.16 -5.58 -20.07
CA GLY A 63 -19.38 -5.58 -20.86
C GLY A 63 -19.61 -6.89 -21.62
N GLY A 64 -20.85 -7.09 -22.09
CA GLY A 64 -21.22 -8.32 -22.81
C GLY A 64 -21.18 -9.60 -21.96
N GLY A 65 -21.17 -9.50 -20.65
CA GLY A 65 -21.08 -10.62 -19.72
C GLY A 65 -19.67 -11.20 -19.55
N ALA A 66 -18.65 -10.48 -19.98
CA ALA A 66 -17.25 -10.83 -19.73
C ALA A 66 -16.73 -10.11 -18.49
N LEU A 67 -16.36 -10.86 -17.48
CA LEU A 67 -15.76 -10.37 -16.24
C LEU A 67 -14.29 -10.82 -16.18
N PHE A 68 -13.47 -10.08 -15.48
CA PHE A 68 -12.19 -10.56 -14.99
C PHE A 68 -11.92 -10.02 -13.58
N CYS A 69 -11.01 -10.69 -12.88
CA CYS A 69 -10.63 -10.30 -11.53
C CYS A 69 -9.21 -9.78 -11.54
N VAL A 70 -8.96 -8.69 -10.84
CA VAL A 70 -7.61 -8.20 -10.59
C VAL A 70 -7.38 -8.13 -9.10
N ALA A 71 -6.22 -8.66 -8.67
CA ALA A 71 -5.76 -8.58 -7.30
C ALA A 71 -4.44 -7.83 -7.24
N ALA A 72 -4.24 -7.07 -6.18
CA ALA A 72 -2.95 -6.47 -5.85
C ALA A 72 -2.39 -7.10 -4.56
N TYR A 73 -1.08 -7.28 -4.53
CA TYR A 73 -0.32 -7.76 -3.38
C TYR A 73 0.90 -6.87 -3.18
N GLY A 74 0.95 -6.13 -2.07
CA GLY A 74 2.07 -5.29 -1.71
C GLY A 74 3.13 -6.07 -0.94
N ILE A 75 4.40 -5.89 -1.27
CA ILE A 75 5.53 -6.49 -0.57
C ILE A 75 6.26 -5.41 0.22
N GLU A 76 6.31 -5.61 1.53
CA GLU A 76 7.02 -4.74 2.45
C GLU A 76 8.54 -4.89 2.33
N ASN A 77 9.24 -3.80 2.68
CA ASN A 77 10.70 -3.68 2.63
C ASN A 77 11.45 -4.53 3.70
N ARG A 78 10.83 -5.53 4.32
CA ARG A 78 11.46 -6.33 5.38
C ARG A 78 12.18 -7.55 4.84
N SER A 79 13.48 -7.35 4.59
CA SER A 79 14.61 -8.27 4.73
C SER A 79 14.73 -9.55 3.90
N THR A 80 13.71 -10.14 3.35
CA THR A 80 13.84 -11.31 2.49
C THR A 80 12.88 -11.21 1.33
N ILE A 81 13.44 -10.98 0.13
CA ILE A 81 12.75 -11.21 -1.11
C ILE A 81 12.19 -12.63 -1.05
N ASP A 82 10.88 -12.77 -1.14
CA ASP A 82 10.20 -14.04 -1.01
C ASP A 82 10.44 -14.90 -2.25
N ASN A 83 11.41 -15.80 -2.15
CA ASN A 83 11.80 -16.68 -3.24
C ASN A 83 10.67 -17.65 -3.67
N VAL A 84 9.61 -17.78 -2.89
CA VAL A 84 8.46 -18.65 -3.16
C VAL A 84 7.23 -17.90 -3.68
N MET A 85 7.39 -16.63 -4.08
CA MET A 85 6.28 -15.80 -4.54
C MET A 85 5.48 -16.42 -5.70
N PRO A 86 6.08 -17.03 -6.74
CA PRO A 86 5.30 -17.70 -7.79
C PRO A 86 4.33 -18.75 -7.24
N VAL A 87 4.77 -19.56 -6.27
CA VAL A 87 3.91 -20.59 -5.65
C VAL A 87 2.81 -19.93 -4.81
N ARG A 88 3.13 -18.83 -4.11
CA ARG A 88 2.14 -18.10 -3.29
C ARG A 88 1.05 -17.50 -4.18
N ILE A 89 1.41 -16.81 -5.25
CA ILE A 89 0.44 -16.21 -6.17
C ILE A 89 -0.37 -17.29 -6.90
N MET A 90 0.26 -18.36 -7.35
CA MET A 90 -0.42 -19.51 -7.94
C MET A 90 -1.50 -20.06 -7.00
N ASN A 91 -1.20 -20.18 -5.71
CA ASN A 91 -2.15 -20.68 -4.73
C ASN A 91 -3.33 -19.70 -4.49
N TYR A 92 -3.05 -18.39 -4.45
CA TYR A 92 -4.10 -17.37 -4.37
C TYR A 92 -5.03 -17.41 -5.58
N ASP A 93 -4.49 -17.49 -6.78
CA ASP A 93 -5.26 -17.50 -8.01
C ASP A 93 -6.04 -18.80 -8.16
N ALA A 94 -5.43 -19.94 -7.80
CA ALA A 94 -6.11 -21.25 -7.76
C ALA A 94 -7.29 -21.24 -6.78
N SER A 95 -7.15 -20.58 -5.61
CA SER A 95 -8.25 -20.43 -4.65
C SER A 95 -9.39 -19.58 -5.20
N ALA A 96 -9.09 -18.50 -5.94
CA ALA A 96 -10.11 -17.69 -6.60
C ALA A 96 -10.84 -18.46 -7.71
N TYR A 97 -10.11 -19.24 -8.53
CA TYR A 97 -10.74 -20.12 -9.52
C TYR A 97 -11.61 -21.21 -8.87
N LYS A 98 -11.15 -21.79 -7.76
CA LYS A 98 -11.91 -22.80 -7.01
C LYS A 98 -13.22 -22.24 -6.48
N SER A 99 -13.21 -21.01 -5.93
CA SER A 99 -14.43 -20.32 -5.48
C SER A 99 -15.40 -20.12 -6.63
N GLN A 100 -14.96 -19.64 -7.78
CA GLN A 100 -15.80 -19.46 -8.97
C GLN A 100 -16.44 -20.78 -9.43
N VAL A 101 -15.67 -21.89 -9.43
CA VAL A 101 -16.20 -23.22 -9.79
C VAL A 101 -17.26 -23.70 -8.78
N PHE A 102 -17.06 -23.41 -7.49
CA PHE A 102 -18.03 -23.75 -6.46
C PHE A 102 -19.33 -22.97 -6.65
N ASP A 103 -19.26 -21.65 -6.91
CA ASP A 103 -20.42 -20.79 -7.14
C ASP A 103 -21.22 -21.23 -8.36
N ILE A 104 -20.53 -21.60 -9.45
CA ILE A 104 -21.16 -22.17 -10.66
C ILE A 104 -21.93 -23.45 -10.34
N LYS A 105 -21.33 -24.36 -9.57
CA LYS A 105 -21.97 -25.63 -9.17
C LYS A 105 -23.19 -25.41 -8.26
N SER A 106 -23.11 -24.46 -7.35
CA SER A 106 -24.17 -24.12 -6.43
C SER A 106 -25.36 -23.47 -7.16
N SER A 107 -25.09 -22.56 -8.10
CA SER A 107 -26.11 -21.88 -8.91
C SER A 107 -26.77 -22.82 -9.93
N SER A 108 -26.04 -23.79 -10.51
CA SER A 108 -26.56 -24.71 -11.53
C SER A 108 -27.55 -25.75 -10.98
N LYS A 109 -27.56 -25.98 -9.66
CA LYS A 109 -28.58 -26.80 -9.00
C LYS A 109 -29.95 -26.14 -8.93
N GLN A 110 -30.04 -24.82 -9.08
CA GLN A 110 -31.25 -24.01 -8.95
C GLN A 110 -31.86 -23.58 -10.30
N THR A 111 -31.12 -23.58 -11.37
CA THR A 111 -31.58 -23.12 -12.69
C THR A 111 -30.94 -23.94 -13.80
N ASN A 112 -31.74 -24.33 -14.82
CA ASN A 112 -31.26 -24.97 -16.08
C ASN A 112 -30.44 -24.04 -16.96
N GLN A 113 -29.58 -23.16 -16.38
CA GLN A 113 -28.77 -22.22 -17.14
C GLN A 113 -27.49 -22.86 -17.71
N LYS A 114 -27.14 -22.45 -18.94
CA LYS A 114 -25.89 -22.80 -19.61
C LYS A 114 -24.69 -22.65 -18.68
N ARG A 115 -23.72 -23.60 -18.74
CA ARG A 115 -22.46 -23.56 -17.98
C ARG A 115 -21.86 -22.16 -18.03
N LYS A 116 -21.82 -21.47 -16.91
CA LYS A 116 -21.07 -20.20 -16.76
C LYS A 116 -19.58 -20.54 -16.88
N ARG A 117 -18.86 -19.70 -17.59
CA ARG A 117 -17.39 -19.78 -17.67
C ARG A 117 -16.80 -19.17 -16.40
N ILE A 118 -15.62 -19.65 -16.00
CA ILE A 118 -14.80 -18.95 -15.00
C ILE A 118 -14.15 -17.72 -15.63
N TYR A 119 -13.89 -16.74 -14.80
CA TYR A 119 -13.24 -15.49 -15.21
C TYR A 119 -11.74 -15.54 -14.98
N PRO A 120 -10.92 -14.90 -15.85
CA PRO A 120 -9.49 -14.77 -15.61
C PRO A 120 -9.23 -14.07 -14.28
N VAL A 121 -8.22 -14.53 -13.55
CA VAL A 121 -7.67 -13.87 -12.36
C VAL A 121 -6.27 -13.40 -12.72
N ILE A 122 -6.00 -12.11 -12.47
CA ILE A 122 -4.72 -11.48 -12.71
C ILE A 122 -4.23 -10.93 -11.39
N THR A 123 -3.09 -11.38 -10.91
CA THR A 123 -2.47 -10.83 -9.70
C THR A 123 -1.24 -10.02 -10.08
N ILE A 124 -1.16 -8.80 -9.57
CA ILE A 124 0.01 -7.93 -9.63
C ILE A 124 0.71 -7.91 -8.27
N VAL A 125 2.02 -7.88 -8.30
CA VAL A 125 2.88 -7.79 -7.12
C VAL A 125 3.58 -6.44 -7.16
N LEU A 126 3.34 -5.59 -6.16
CA LEU A 126 3.93 -4.26 -6.04
C LEU A 126 5.11 -4.34 -5.06
N ASN A 127 6.33 -4.28 -5.57
CA ASN A 127 7.53 -4.29 -4.75
C ASN A 127 7.93 -2.85 -4.39
N PHE A 128 7.74 -2.47 -3.13
CA PHE A 128 8.13 -1.16 -2.57
C PHE A 128 9.55 -1.14 -2.00
N SER A 129 10.30 -2.23 -2.16
CA SER A 129 11.67 -2.33 -1.68
C SER A 129 12.61 -1.38 -2.41
N GLU A 130 13.65 -0.92 -1.71
CA GLU A 130 14.80 -0.23 -2.33
C GLU A 130 15.71 -1.17 -3.12
N LYS A 131 15.38 -2.48 -3.15
CA LYS A 131 16.06 -3.49 -3.95
C LYS A 131 15.16 -3.97 -5.08
N GLU A 132 15.74 -4.01 -6.28
CA GLU A 132 15.07 -4.58 -7.44
C GLU A 132 14.77 -6.07 -7.24
N TRP A 133 13.65 -6.52 -7.79
CA TRP A 133 13.27 -7.92 -7.77
C TRP A 133 14.17 -8.77 -8.65
N LYS A 134 15.08 -9.51 -8.03
CA LYS A 134 16.08 -10.35 -8.73
C LYS A 134 15.84 -11.86 -8.54
N THR A 135 14.71 -12.24 -7.96
CA THR A 135 14.37 -13.64 -7.73
C THR A 135 13.39 -14.17 -8.78
N SER A 136 12.95 -15.40 -8.59
CA SER A 136 12.05 -16.10 -9.50
C SER A 136 10.81 -15.28 -9.82
N ARG A 137 10.51 -15.11 -11.10
CA ARG A 137 9.29 -14.51 -11.65
C ARG A 137 8.33 -15.55 -12.20
N SER A 138 8.76 -16.82 -12.20
CA SER A 138 7.95 -17.94 -12.65
C SER A 138 8.20 -19.18 -11.80
N LEU A 139 7.31 -20.15 -11.93
CA LEU A 139 7.45 -21.46 -11.28
C LEU A 139 8.67 -22.22 -11.83
N HIS A 140 8.94 -22.11 -13.13
CA HIS A 140 10.11 -22.74 -13.76
C HIS A 140 11.42 -22.18 -13.23
N ASP A 141 11.50 -20.87 -12.92
CA ASP A 141 12.71 -20.26 -12.35
C ASP A 141 13.08 -20.84 -10.98
N MET A 142 12.11 -21.48 -10.30
CA MET A 142 12.30 -22.08 -8.98
C MET A 142 12.75 -23.55 -9.05
N MET A 143 12.79 -24.14 -10.24
CA MET A 143 13.00 -25.58 -10.43
C MET A 143 14.35 -25.88 -11.10
N ALA A 144 14.99 -26.95 -10.65
CA ALA A 144 16.03 -27.60 -11.44
C ALA A 144 15.36 -28.47 -12.54
N LEU A 145 14.83 -27.81 -13.59
CA LEU A 145 13.97 -28.44 -14.59
C LEU A 145 14.78 -28.89 -15.82
N PRO A 146 14.94 -30.21 -16.07
CA PRO A 146 15.54 -30.70 -17.28
C PRO A 146 14.73 -30.30 -18.52
N SER A 147 15.40 -29.96 -19.62
CA SER A 147 14.77 -29.49 -20.86
C SER A 147 13.69 -30.44 -21.39
N ASP A 148 13.92 -31.75 -21.26
CA ASP A 148 12.97 -32.77 -21.72
C ASP A 148 11.68 -32.84 -20.90
N LEU A 149 11.72 -32.39 -19.64
CA LEU A 149 10.57 -32.33 -18.76
C LEU A 149 9.83 -30.98 -18.85
N ALA A 150 10.48 -29.92 -19.32
CA ALA A 150 9.90 -28.59 -19.35
C ALA A 150 8.56 -28.52 -20.11
N LYS A 151 8.41 -29.31 -21.18
CA LYS A 151 7.17 -29.41 -21.99
C LYS A 151 5.98 -30.02 -21.23
N TYR A 152 6.21 -30.72 -20.14
CA TYR A 152 5.16 -31.38 -19.35
C TYR A 152 4.83 -30.61 -18.06
N VAL A 153 5.69 -29.67 -17.63
CA VAL A 153 5.50 -28.87 -16.42
C VAL A 153 4.93 -27.53 -16.84
N GLN A 154 3.74 -27.19 -16.31
CA GLN A 154 3.15 -25.88 -16.58
C GLN A 154 3.94 -24.81 -15.84
N ASP A 155 4.29 -23.74 -16.55
CA ASP A 155 4.89 -22.56 -15.95
C ASP A 155 3.82 -21.61 -15.40
N TYR A 156 4.10 -21.02 -14.25
CA TYR A 156 3.24 -20.02 -13.63
C TYR A 156 4.01 -18.73 -13.43
N LYS A 157 3.76 -17.75 -14.30
CA LYS A 157 4.42 -16.44 -14.29
C LYS A 157 3.66 -15.45 -13.41
N ILE A 158 4.39 -14.59 -12.71
CA ILE A 158 3.84 -13.53 -11.88
C ILE A 158 4.17 -12.14 -12.45
N ASN A 159 3.26 -11.18 -12.26
CA ASN A 159 3.43 -9.80 -12.70
C ASN A 159 4.01 -8.98 -11.54
N VAL A 160 5.32 -8.76 -11.54
CA VAL A 160 6.02 -7.99 -10.49
C VAL A 160 6.42 -6.63 -11.02
N PHE A 161 6.08 -5.59 -10.27
CA PHE A 161 6.41 -4.20 -10.55
C PHE A 161 7.26 -3.63 -9.40
N ASP A 162 8.47 -3.23 -9.72
CA ASP A 162 9.43 -2.63 -8.79
C ASP A 162 9.17 -1.12 -8.70
N ILE A 163 8.35 -0.69 -7.74
CA ILE A 163 7.82 0.68 -7.67
C ILE A 163 8.92 1.73 -7.54
N ALA A 164 9.94 1.45 -6.72
CA ALA A 164 11.08 2.35 -6.56
C ALA A 164 11.98 2.44 -7.82
N PHE A 165 11.78 1.59 -8.81
CA PHE A 165 12.59 1.51 -10.05
C PHE A 165 11.81 1.92 -11.29
N LEU A 166 10.58 2.38 -11.14
CA LEU A 166 9.79 2.86 -12.28
C LEU A 166 10.48 4.05 -12.96
N GLU A 167 10.44 4.06 -14.29
CA GLU A 167 10.91 5.20 -15.08
C GLU A 167 10.01 6.43 -14.86
N ASP A 168 10.55 7.63 -15.05
CA ASP A 168 9.80 8.86 -14.83
C ASP A 168 8.58 8.96 -15.72
N GLU A 169 8.70 8.50 -16.97
CA GLU A 169 7.61 8.46 -17.96
C GLU A 169 6.45 7.58 -17.48
N VAL A 170 6.72 6.51 -16.73
CA VAL A 170 5.68 5.65 -16.16
C VAL A 170 5.06 6.33 -14.96
N ILE A 171 5.86 6.93 -14.08
CA ILE A 171 5.36 7.65 -12.90
C ILE A 171 4.46 8.82 -13.32
N GLU A 172 4.82 9.54 -14.38
CA GLU A 172 4.02 10.67 -14.86
C GLU A 172 2.65 10.26 -15.44
N LYS A 173 2.48 9.00 -15.85
CA LYS A 173 1.19 8.46 -16.34
C LYS A 173 0.17 8.25 -15.21
N PHE A 174 0.60 8.09 -13.96
CA PHE A 174 -0.33 7.98 -12.85
C PHE A 174 -1.09 9.30 -12.63
N THR A 175 -2.38 9.18 -12.34
CA THR A 175 -3.30 10.30 -12.14
C THR A 175 -3.87 10.37 -10.72
N SER A 176 -3.73 9.29 -9.94
CA SER A 176 -4.18 9.18 -8.56
C SER A 176 -3.04 9.49 -7.56
N ASP A 177 -3.35 9.36 -6.28
CA ASP A 177 -2.38 9.45 -5.18
C ASP A 177 -1.22 8.47 -5.31
N PHE A 178 -1.38 7.40 -6.10
CA PHE A 178 -0.29 6.46 -6.34
C PHE A 178 0.90 7.12 -7.06
N LYS A 179 0.68 8.21 -7.80
CA LYS A 179 1.76 9.03 -8.36
C LYS A 179 2.71 9.55 -7.28
N ALA A 180 2.15 10.10 -6.19
CA ALA A 180 2.93 10.59 -5.05
C ALA A 180 3.67 9.44 -4.36
N VAL A 181 3.03 8.28 -4.23
CA VAL A 181 3.62 7.06 -3.67
C VAL A 181 4.81 6.59 -4.52
N ALA A 182 4.62 6.41 -5.82
CA ALA A 182 5.68 5.94 -6.72
C ALA A 182 6.89 6.90 -6.72
N ARG A 183 6.63 8.22 -6.80
CA ARG A 183 7.66 9.24 -6.71
C ARG A 183 8.41 9.18 -5.39
N PHE A 184 7.71 9.04 -4.28
CA PHE A 184 8.32 8.94 -2.95
C PHE A 184 9.30 7.77 -2.84
N PHE A 185 8.91 6.57 -3.28
CA PHE A 185 9.79 5.40 -3.19
C PHE A 185 10.99 5.49 -4.13
N LYS A 186 10.82 6.08 -5.33
CA LYS A 186 11.94 6.36 -6.24
C LYS A 186 12.92 7.34 -5.63
N ASP A 187 12.44 8.48 -5.12
CA ASP A 187 13.26 9.52 -4.50
C ASP A 187 14.01 8.97 -3.29
N LYS A 188 13.33 8.17 -2.45
CA LYS A 188 13.91 7.51 -1.29
C LYS A 188 15.07 6.58 -1.70
N ARG A 189 14.88 5.73 -2.72
CA ARG A 189 15.94 4.87 -3.25
C ARG A 189 17.13 5.67 -3.77
N LEU A 190 16.88 6.78 -4.45
CA LEU A 190 17.91 7.65 -5.00
C LEU A 190 18.52 8.59 -3.95
N ARG A 191 18.06 8.56 -2.70
CA ARG A 191 18.45 9.46 -1.61
C ARG A 191 18.25 10.94 -1.94
N LEU A 192 17.25 11.24 -2.75
CA LEU A 192 16.86 12.59 -3.08
C LEU A 192 16.04 13.20 -1.95
N LYS A 193 16.09 14.52 -1.82
CA LYS A 193 15.16 15.23 -0.93
C LYS A 193 13.75 15.06 -1.48
N ALA A 194 12.81 14.78 -0.61
CA ALA A 194 11.39 14.74 -0.96
C ALA A 194 10.91 16.14 -1.37
N ASN A 195 11.05 16.47 -2.64
CA ASN A 195 10.49 17.70 -3.26
C ASN A 195 9.18 17.39 -4.00
N ASN A 196 8.49 16.36 -3.56
CA ASN A 196 7.26 15.90 -4.18
C ASN A 196 6.12 16.87 -3.81
N THR A 197 5.70 17.67 -4.78
CA THR A 197 4.60 18.65 -4.69
C THR A 197 3.28 18.10 -5.23
N ILE A 198 3.20 16.80 -5.49
CA ILE A 198 1.99 16.14 -5.96
C ILE A 198 0.97 16.18 -4.82
N GLU A 199 -0.24 16.68 -5.13
CA GLU A 199 -1.35 16.75 -4.18
C GLU A 199 -1.79 15.34 -3.77
N ILE A 200 -2.06 15.17 -2.47
CA ILE A 200 -2.54 13.94 -1.85
C ILE A 200 -4.00 14.14 -1.42
N LYS A 201 -4.88 13.29 -1.97
CA LYS A 201 -6.31 13.28 -1.66
C LYS A 201 -6.65 12.44 -0.43
N HIS A 202 -5.92 11.32 -0.23
CA HIS A 202 -6.12 10.34 0.84
C HIS A 202 -4.93 10.33 1.82
N PRO A 203 -4.79 11.39 2.65
CA PRO A 203 -3.60 11.54 3.49
C PRO A 203 -3.48 10.45 4.56
N GLU A 204 -4.56 9.98 5.16
CA GLU A 204 -4.52 8.96 6.22
C GLU A 204 -3.97 7.64 5.68
N GLU A 205 -4.46 7.20 4.51
CA GLU A 205 -4.06 5.96 3.86
C GLU A 205 -2.62 6.02 3.35
N ILE A 206 -2.19 7.17 2.83
CA ILE A 206 -0.79 7.38 2.46
C ILE A 206 0.13 7.34 3.68
N ALA A 207 -0.26 7.96 4.79
CA ALA A 207 0.51 7.90 6.03
C ALA A 207 0.61 6.47 6.56
N ALA A 208 -0.49 5.70 6.49
CA ALA A 208 -0.50 4.29 6.86
C ALA A 208 0.46 3.48 5.96
N LEU A 209 0.38 3.67 4.64
CA LEU A 209 1.24 3.02 3.66
C LEU A 209 2.71 3.37 3.90
N PHE A 210 3.06 4.65 4.01
CA PHE A 210 4.44 5.06 4.26
C PHE A 210 4.97 4.52 5.59
N SER A 211 4.16 4.56 6.66
CA SER A 211 4.57 4.03 7.95
C SER A 211 4.88 2.53 7.90
N VAL A 212 4.07 1.75 7.19
CA VAL A 212 4.25 0.30 7.02
C VAL A 212 5.53 0.01 6.21
N PHE A 213 5.63 0.60 5.02
CA PHE A 213 6.71 0.27 4.08
C PHE A 213 8.06 0.92 4.41
N THR A 214 8.09 2.01 5.19
CA THR A 214 9.35 2.61 5.66
C THR A 214 9.75 2.15 7.05
N GLY A 215 8.80 1.64 7.85
CA GLY A 215 8.97 1.36 9.26
C GLY A 215 8.96 2.61 10.15
N ASP A 216 8.71 3.80 9.59
CA ASP A 216 8.67 5.07 10.31
C ASP A 216 7.24 5.41 10.76
N LYS A 217 7.03 5.34 12.08
CA LYS A 217 5.73 5.69 12.70
C LYS A 217 5.43 7.20 12.65
N GLY A 218 6.42 8.04 12.36
CA GLY A 218 6.26 9.49 12.26
C GLY A 218 5.18 9.88 11.25
N TYR A 219 5.02 9.12 10.16
CA TYR A 219 3.96 9.36 9.18
C TYR A 219 2.56 9.23 9.79
N ARG A 220 2.28 8.18 10.56
CA ARG A 220 1.00 8.02 11.25
C ARG A 220 0.79 9.06 12.34
N ASN A 221 1.83 9.37 13.09
CA ASN A 221 1.78 10.37 14.16
C ASN A 221 1.49 11.78 13.62
N ALA A 222 1.90 12.08 12.39
CA ALA A 222 1.64 13.37 11.75
C ALA A 222 0.20 13.55 11.25
N VAL A 223 -0.59 12.48 11.11
CA VAL A 223 -1.95 12.51 10.52
C VAL A 223 -2.86 13.55 11.18
N PRO A 224 -2.98 13.67 12.51
CA PRO A 224 -3.89 14.66 13.12
C PRO A 224 -3.57 16.10 12.71
N GLU A 225 -2.29 16.44 12.54
CA GLU A 225 -1.87 17.77 12.11
C GLU A 225 -2.06 17.97 10.60
N ILE A 226 -1.81 16.93 9.81
CA ILE A 226 -2.06 16.92 8.36
C ILE A 226 -3.55 17.16 8.06
N ILE A 227 -4.45 16.49 8.78
CA ILE A 227 -5.91 16.69 8.61
C ILE A 227 -6.31 18.12 8.94
N LYS A 228 -5.78 18.70 10.05
CA LYS A 228 -6.03 20.10 10.39
C LYS A 228 -5.56 21.07 9.30
N LYS A 229 -4.41 20.81 8.67
CA LYS A 229 -3.92 21.61 7.54
C LYS A 229 -4.87 21.49 6.34
N LYS A 230 -5.31 20.27 6.02
CA LYS A 230 -6.27 20.01 4.95
C LYS A 230 -7.61 20.73 5.19
N GLU A 231 -8.13 20.72 6.41
CA GLU A 231 -9.35 21.43 6.80
C GLU A 231 -9.23 22.96 6.66
N LYS A 232 -8.02 23.50 6.79
CA LYS A 232 -7.71 24.91 6.53
C LYS A 232 -7.53 25.24 5.04
N GLY A 233 -7.67 24.25 4.16
CA GLY A 233 -7.52 24.43 2.71
C GLY A 233 -6.07 24.38 2.22
N GLU A 234 -5.13 23.90 3.04
CA GLU A 234 -3.75 23.70 2.59
C GLU A 234 -3.66 22.48 1.69
N VAL A 235 -2.85 22.56 0.64
CA VAL A 235 -2.56 21.42 -0.24
C VAL A 235 -1.62 20.46 0.50
N ILE A 236 -2.05 19.22 0.64
CA ILE A 236 -1.25 18.18 1.27
C ILE A 236 -0.39 17.47 0.23
N THR A 237 0.90 17.38 0.52
CA THR A 237 1.90 16.72 -0.33
C THR A 237 2.83 15.87 0.54
N VAL A 238 3.74 15.10 -0.09
CA VAL A 238 4.79 14.39 0.66
C VAL A 238 5.68 15.36 1.43
N CYS A 239 5.96 16.55 0.88
CA CYS A 239 6.71 17.59 1.58
C CYS A 239 6.01 18.04 2.87
N THR A 240 4.67 18.18 2.83
CA THR A 240 3.88 18.54 4.01
C THR A 240 4.08 17.54 5.15
N TYR A 241 4.14 16.23 4.84
CA TYR A 241 4.45 15.21 5.84
C TYR A 241 5.85 15.34 6.41
N THR A 242 6.86 15.44 5.55
CA THR A 242 8.26 15.50 6.00
C THR A 242 8.54 16.75 6.84
N GLU A 243 7.91 17.86 6.51
CA GLU A 243 7.98 19.10 7.30
C GLU A 243 7.28 18.94 8.65
N THR A 244 6.06 18.38 8.67
CA THR A 244 5.31 18.15 9.92
C THR A 244 6.06 17.21 10.85
N ILE A 245 6.62 16.10 10.34
CA ILE A 245 7.41 15.14 11.13
C ILE A 245 8.67 15.82 11.69
N ARG A 246 9.38 16.59 10.86
CA ARG A 246 10.58 17.32 11.29
C ARG A 246 10.26 18.34 12.38
N ASP A 247 9.17 19.08 12.24
CA ASP A 247 8.77 20.09 13.20
C ASP A 247 8.29 19.47 14.51
N SER A 248 7.58 18.34 14.46
CA SER A 248 7.24 17.54 15.64
C SER A 248 8.50 17.05 16.37
N GLY A 249 9.49 16.54 15.66
CA GLY A 249 10.75 16.13 16.26
C GLY A 249 11.53 17.26 16.93
N LYS A 250 11.48 18.48 16.38
CA LYS A 250 12.07 19.66 17.04
C LYS A 250 11.33 20.02 18.32
N ILE A 251 10.00 19.90 18.34
CA ILE A 251 9.17 20.16 19.50
C ILE A 251 9.48 19.12 20.59
N GLU A 252 9.51 17.85 20.26
CA GLU A 252 9.86 16.76 21.19
C GLU A 252 11.25 16.98 21.80
N MET A 253 12.25 17.31 20.98
CA MET A 253 13.59 17.64 21.48
C MET A 253 13.57 18.83 22.47
N LEU A 254 12.76 19.85 22.21
CA LEU A 254 12.60 20.95 23.17
C LEU A 254 11.96 20.50 24.47
N PHE A 255 11.00 19.58 24.41
CA PHE A 255 10.37 19.00 25.63
C PHE A 255 11.38 18.17 26.44
N GLU A 256 12.22 17.37 25.78
CA GLU A 256 13.31 16.63 26.44
C GLU A 256 14.28 17.59 27.18
N LEU A 257 14.67 18.69 26.52
CA LEU A 257 15.57 19.68 27.10
C LEU A 257 14.92 20.47 28.25
N VAL A 258 13.60 20.65 28.25
CA VAL A 258 12.85 21.25 29.38
C VAL A 258 12.73 20.27 30.51
N GLU A 259 12.44 19.00 30.25
CA GLU A 259 12.31 17.94 31.27
C GLU A 259 13.64 17.67 31.95
N SER A 260 14.76 17.66 31.20
CA SER A 260 16.12 17.50 31.73
C SER A 260 16.62 18.74 32.51
N GLY A 261 15.98 19.91 32.31
CA GLY A 261 16.39 21.18 32.90
C GLY A 261 17.48 21.92 32.12
N ASP A 262 17.83 21.46 30.91
CA ASP A 262 18.84 22.10 30.06
C ASP A 262 18.33 23.41 29.42
N ILE A 263 17.00 23.55 29.28
CA ILE A 263 16.35 24.77 28.81
C ILE A 263 15.20 25.12 29.77
N SER A 264 15.07 26.41 30.12
CA SER A 264 13.94 26.84 30.93
C SER A 264 12.61 26.81 30.16
N PRO A 265 11.47 26.54 30.83
CA PRO A 265 10.15 26.55 30.19
C PRO A 265 9.84 27.85 29.45
N GLU A 266 10.27 29.02 30.00
CA GLU A 266 10.05 30.31 29.36
C GLU A 266 10.76 30.42 28.02
N ARG A 267 12.01 29.93 27.97
CA ARG A 267 12.81 29.95 26.74
C ARG A 267 12.24 28.97 25.69
N ALA A 268 11.66 27.86 26.13
CA ALA A 268 10.93 26.97 25.26
C ALA A 268 9.65 27.62 24.70
N CYS A 269 8.92 28.35 25.56
CA CYS A 269 7.74 29.13 25.16
C CYS A 269 8.08 30.19 24.12
N GLU A 270 9.16 30.94 24.30
CA GLU A 270 9.63 31.94 23.32
C GLU A 270 9.92 31.27 21.97
N LYS A 271 10.61 30.10 21.97
CA LYS A 271 10.95 29.38 20.74
C LYS A 271 9.73 28.82 20.02
N LEU A 272 8.70 28.42 20.76
CA LEU A 272 7.49 27.80 20.20
C LEU A 272 6.36 28.83 19.97
N GLY A 273 6.49 30.06 20.49
CA GLY A 273 5.45 31.09 20.40
C GLY A 273 4.17 30.73 21.15
N ILE A 274 4.30 30.02 22.30
CA ILE A 274 3.17 29.53 23.10
C ILE A 274 3.31 29.99 24.55
N THR A 275 2.20 29.91 25.32
CA THR A 275 2.18 30.21 26.74
C THR A 275 2.70 29.03 27.59
N LEU A 276 3.08 29.30 28.85
CA LEU A 276 3.51 28.25 29.80
C LEU A 276 2.43 27.17 30.02
N ASN A 277 1.17 27.57 30.10
CA ASN A 277 0.05 26.63 30.26
C ASN A 277 -0.12 25.72 29.05
N GLU A 278 0.09 26.26 27.85
CA GLU A 278 0.05 25.49 26.62
C GLU A 278 1.26 24.56 26.51
N LEU A 279 2.44 24.99 26.98
CA LEU A 279 3.64 24.15 27.03
C LEU A 279 3.43 22.99 27.99
N GLU A 280 2.96 23.24 29.25
CA GLU A 280 2.68 22.18 30.22
C GLU A 280 1.69 21.14 29.66
N LYS A 281 0.59 21.63 29.05
CA LYS A 281 -0.41 20.77 28.43
C LYS A 281 0.19 19.92 27.30
N LYS A 282 0.94 20.52 26.37
CA LYS A 282 1.56 19.81 25.24
C LYS A 282 2.60 18.79 25.69
N MET A 283 3.43 19.13 26.69
CA MET A 283 4.41 18.21 27.27
C MET A 283 3.69 17.01 27.91
N LYS A 284 2.62 17.25 28.66
CA LYS A 284 1.82 16.19 29.28
C LYS A 284 1.16 15.28 28.22
N ASP A 285 0.58 15.87 27.17
CA ASP A 285 -0.07 15.13 26.07
C ASP A 285 0.95 14.26 25.31
N ALA A 286 2.22 14.71 25.27
CA ALA A 286 3.36 13.99 24.68
C ALA A 286 4.11 13.06 25.67
N ASN A 287 3.59 12.86 26.90
CA ASN A 287 4.17 12.06 27.98
C ASN A 287 5.52 12.57 28.53
N PHE A 288 5.79 13.87 28.44
CA PHE A 288 6.92 14.53 29.08
C PHE A 288 6.51 15.14 30.42
N GLN A 289 7.43 15.19 31.39
CA GLN A 289 7.20 15.78 32.70
C GLN A 289 7.53 17.27 32.67
N PHE A 290 6.60 18.09 33.12
CA PHE A 290 6.85 19.52 33.30
C PHE A 290 7.60 19.74 34.64
N PRO A 291 8.67 20.57 34.70
CA PRO A 291 9.47 20.76 35.90
C PRO A 291 8.64 21.32 37.06
N ARG A 292 8.68 20.66 38.23
CA ARG A 292 7.85 21.01 39.42
C ARG A 292 8.16 22.36 40.03
N HIS A 293 9.32 22.95 39.73
CA HIS A 293 9.77 24.24 40.32
C HIS A 293 9.17 25.48 39.63
N TYR A 294 8.40 25.28 38.57
CA TYR A 294 7.77 26.33 37.77
C TYR A 294 6.24 26.41 37.94
N LYS A 295 5.71 25.75 38.99
CA LYS A 295 4.29 25.84 39.40
C LYS A 295 4.07 26.94 40.40
#